data_b1d2ef1a3b32d200e93d61383a561a21
#
_entry.id   b1d2ef1a3b32d200e93d61383a561a21
#
_cell.length_a   1.000
_cell.length_b   1.000
_cell.length_c   1.000
_cell.angle_alpha   90.00
_cell.angle_beta   90.00
_cell.angle_gamma   90.00
#
_symmetry.space_group_name_H-M   'P 1'
#
loop_
_entity.id
_entity.type
_entity.pdbx_description
1 polymer ?
#
loop_
_entity_poly.entity_id
_entity_poly.type
_entity_poly.pdbx_seq_one_letter_code
_entity_poly.pdbx_strand_id
1 'polypeptide(L)'
;SKIQKIFAEIRKERGELGLVQVCTFGTEGTKSAILTACRGYRSDDYPEGIDVDMAQYMSSLIPQERGVLWPIEDVVNGNPEKGRKAVTTFVNTVNQYPGLLDIITRIQGLVNKRSSHASGVILFDENIFDSAAVMRTPKGALITQWDLHDQEAAGSVKYDFLLTAVQDIIIQAVELLQEDGVIEKDLTLREV
;
A
#
# COMPACT_ATOMS: atom_id res chain seq x y z
N SER A 1 7.79 -17.39 0.89
CA SER A 1 6.64 -17.39 1.82
C SER A 1 5.68 -18.50 1.44
N LYS A 2 4.82 -18.95 2.37
CA LYS A 2 3.80 -19.98 2.11
C LYS A 2 2.85 -19.56 0.96
N ILE A 3 2.46 -18.30 0.88
CA ILE A 3 1.65 -17.75 -0.23
C ILE A 3 2.33 -17.98 -1.59
N GLN A 4 3.63 -17.78 -1.70
CA GLN A 4 4.34 -17.98 -2.97
C GLN A 4 4.36 -19.45 -3.40
N LYS A 5 4.36 -20.38 -2.44
CA LYS A 5 4.23 -21.81 -2.76
C LYS A 5 2.83 -22.13 -3.34
N ILE A 6 1.77 -21.56 -2.74
CA ILE A 6 0.40 -21.70 -3.24
C ILE A 6 0.29 -21.13 -4.65
N PHE A 7 0.82 -19.94 -4.89
CA PHE A 7 0.83 -19.31 -6.21
C PHE A 7 1.59 -20.17 -7.25
N ALA A 8 2.69 -20.79 -6.84
CA ALA A 8 3.45 -21.66 -7.73
C ALA A 8 2.66 -22.92 -8.11
N GLU A 9 1.92 -23.53 -7.18
CA GLU A 9 1.08 -24.70 -7.47
C GLU A 9 -0.08 -24.32 -8.41
N ILE A 10 -0.75 -23.20 -8.17
CA ILE A 10 -1.83 -22.75 -9.07
C ILE A 10 -1.27 -22.49 -10.48
N ARG A 11 -0.08 -21.90 -10.61
CA ARG A 11 0.54 -21.67 -11.91
C ARG A 11 0.95 -22.97 -12.63
N LYS A 12 1.27 -24.01 -11.90
CA LYS A 12 1.53 -25.33 -12.53
C LYS A 12 0.29 -25.90 -13.22
N GLU A 13 -0.88 -25.68 -12.63
CA GLU A 13 -2.15 -26.18 -13.18
C GLU A 13 -2.71 -25.30 -14.29
N ARG A 14 -2.62 -23.96 -14.11
CA ARG A 14 -3.27 -22.98 -14.98
C ARG A 14 -2.34 -22.25 -15.96
N GLY A 15 -1.04 -22.57 -15.89
CA GLY A 15 0.00 -21.83 -16.62
C GLY A 15 0.45 -20.55 -15.91
N GLU A 16 1.58 -20.02 -16.34
CA GLU A 16 2.22 -18.84 -15.73
C GLU A 16 1.31 -17.59 -15.73
N LEU A 17 0.48 -17.45 -16.76
CA LEU A 17 -0.47 -16.34 -16.92
C LEU A 17 -1.85 -16.62 -16.29
N GLY A 18 -2.09 -17.83 -15.79
CA GLY A 18 -3.35 -18.21 -15.15
C GLY A 18 -3.55 -17.59 -13.76
N LEU A 19 -2.50 -17.04 -13.14
CA LEU A 19 -2.56 -16.33 -11.87
C LEU A 19 -1.72 -15.06 -11.92
N VAL A 20 -2.35 -13.92 -11.75
CA VAL A 20 -1.70 -12.61 -11.75
C VAL A 20 -2.09 -11.81 -10.50
N GLN A 21 -1.10 -11.22 -9.84
CA GLN A 21 -1.36 -10.35 -8.68
C GLN A 21 -1.99 -9.03 -9.13
N VAL A 22 -2.90 -8.52 -8.30
CA VAL A 22 -3.54 -7.22 -8.55
C VAL A 22 -2.55 -6.08 -8.30
N CYS A 23 -2.61 -5.05 -9.11
CA CYS A 23 -1.89 -3.80 -8.91
C CYS A 23 -2.46 -3.04 -7.72
N THR A 24 -1.58 -2.35 -7.00
CA THR A 24 -1.95 -1.37 -5.99
C THR A 24 -1.26 -0.05 -6.31
N PHE A 25 -2.01 1.04 -6.36
CA PHE A 25 -1.47 2.39 -6.49
C PHE A 25 -1.18 2.97 -5.10
N GLY A 26 0.07 3.39 -4.90
CA GLY A 26 0.43 4.21 -3.74
C GLY A 26 0.27 5.69 -4.10
N THR A 27 -0.34 6.45 -3.21
CA THR A 27 -0.53 7.89 -3.37
C THR A 27 0.34 8.70 -2.41
N GLU A 28 0.61 9.94 -2.75
CA GLU A 28 1.26 10.89 -1.85
C GLU A 28 0.32 11.22 -0.69
N GLY A 29 0.60 10.65 0.49
CA GLY A 29 -0.05 11.04 1.74
C GLY A 29 0.46 12.41 2.21
N THR A 30 -0.15 12.96 3.26
CA THR A 30 0.14 14.31 3.75
C THR A 30 1.63 14.54 4.02
N LYS A 31 2.29 13.64 4.76
CA LYS A 31 3.73 13.79 5.06
C LYS A 31 4.62 13.64 3.83
N SER A 32 4.33 12.68 2.96
CA SER A 32 5.12 12.48 1.76
C SER A 32 4.92 13.63 0.76
N ALA A 33 3.73 14.20 0.64
CA ALA A 33 3.47 15.38 -0.18
C ALA A 33 4.31 16.58 0.26
N ILE A 34 4.42 16.82 1.59
CA ILE A 34 5.30 17.88 2.14
C ILE A 34 6.76 17.64 1.73
N LEU A 35 7.28 16.43 1.98
CA LEU A 35 8.67 16.11 1.66
C LEU A 35 8.97 16.19 0.16
N THR A 36 8.03 15.75 -0.67
CA THR A 36 8.17 15.81 -2.14
C THR A 36 8.13 17.26 -2.64
N ALA A 37 7.19 18.07 -2.12
CA ALA A 37 7.11 19.48 -2.45
C ALA A 37 8.38 20.22 -2.04
N CYS A 38 8.84 20.08 -0.80
CA CYS A 38 10.05 20.73 -0.31
C CYS A 38 11.30 20.36 -1.12
N ARG A 39 11.42 19.09 -1.53
CA ARG A 39 12.55 18.62 -2.34
C ARG A 39 12.62 19.32 -3.70
N GLY A 40 11.46 19.57 -4.32
CA GLY A 40 11.36 20.22 -5.63
C GLY A 40 11.25 21.75 -5.57
N TYR A 41 10.96 22.32 -4.40
CA TYR A 41 10.72 23.76 -4.27
C TYR A 41 11.96 24.59 -4.62
N ARG A 42 11.77 25.60 -5.45
CA ARG A 42 12.75 26.63 -5.79
C ARG A 42 12.03 27.95 -6.00
N SER A 43 12.64 29.03 -5.56
CA SER A 43 12.20 30.39 -5.81
C SER A 43 13.38 31.34 -5.84
N ASP A 44 13.16 32.58 -6.22
CA ASP A 44 14.22 33.62 -6.26
C ASP A 44 14.84 33.83 -4.87
N ASP A 45 14.03 33.74 -3.80
CA ASP A 45 14.47 33.85 -2.40
C ASP A 45 15.12 32.58 -1.86
N TYR A 46 14.80 31.43 -2.47
CA TYR A 46 15.26 30.10 -2.05
C TYR A 46 15.80 29.31 -3.26
N PRO A 47 16.89 29.73 -3.89
CA PRO A 47 17.40 29.08 -5.11
C PRO A 47 17.92 27.67 -4.84
N GLU A 48 18.44 27.39 -3.64
CA GLU A 48 18.90 26.06 -3.21
C GLU A 48 17.75 25.17 -2.74
N GLY A 49 16.54 25.77 -2.57
CA GLY A 49 15.35 25.09 -2.09
C GLY A 49 15.23 25.06 -0.58
N ILE A 50 14.45 24.10 -0.07
CA ILE A 50 14.20 23.90 1.34
C ILE A 50 15.07 22.74 1.82
N ASP A 51 15.83 22.97 2.89
CA ASP A 51 16.69 21.92 3.45
C ASP A 51 15.86 20.76 4.02
N VAL A 52 16.53 19.61 4.19
CA VAL A 52 15.89 18.37 4.63
C VAL A 52 15.36 18.49 6.06
N ASP A 53 16.03 19.18 6.93
CA ASP A 53 15.64 19.30 8.33
C ASP A 53 14.37 20.13 8.48
N MET A 54 14.25 21.22 7.71
CA MET A 54 13.02 22.02 7.64
C MET A 54 11.85 21.22 7.03
N ALA A 55 12.10 20.45 5.99
CA ALA A 55 11.08 19.57 5.40
C ALA A 55 10.59 18.52 6.40
N GLN A 56 11.51 17.90 7.14
CA GLN A 56 11.19 16.94 8.20
C GLN A 56 10.44 17.61 9.36
N TYR A 57 10.85 18.81 9.75
CA TYR A 57 10.16 19.59 10.78
C TYR A 57 8.71 19.86 10.37
N MET A 58 8.46 20.41 9.18
CA MET A 58 7.08 20.63 8.67
C MET A 58 6.28 19.34 8.65
N SER A 59 6.87 18.25 8.17
CA SER A 59 6.23 16.93 8.15
C SER A 59 5.88 16.42 9.55
N SER A 60 6.70 16.72 10.57
CA SER A 60 6.48 16.31 11.95
C SER A 60 5.30 17.02 12.63
N LEU A 61 4.95 18.21 12.15
CA LEU A 61 3.83 19.00 12.66
C LEU A 61 2.45 18.43 12.28
N ILE A 62 2.39 17.46 11.36
CA ILE A 62 1.13 16.87 10.90
C ILE A 62 0.56 15.92 11.95
N PRO A 63 -0.64 16.22 12.49
CA PRO A 63 -1.27 15.36 13.48
C PRO A 63 -1.69 14.02 12.89
N GLN A 64 -1.75 13.02 13.78
CA GLN A 64 -2.20 11.67 13.48
C GLN A 64 -3.31 11.28 14.46
N GLU A 65 -4.38 10.70 13.94
CA GLU A 65 -5.49 10.21 14.72
C GLU A 65 -5.78 8.75 14.33
N ARG A 66 -5.76 7.83 15.31
CA ARG A 66 -5.98 6.39 15.09
C ARG A 66 -5.11 5.80 13.96
N GLY A 67 -3.88 6.25 13.86
CA GLY A 67 -2.96 5.79 12.82
C GLY A 67 -3.09 6.50 11.46
N VAL A 68 -4.08 7.39 11.28
CA VAL A 68 -4.34 8.12 10.05
C VAL A 68 -3.86 9.57 10.19
N LEU A 69 -3.05 10.03 9.24
CA LEU A 69 -2.60 11.43 9.17
C LEU A 69 -3.76 12.34 8.73
N TRP A 70 -3.80 13.53 9.28
CA TRP A 70 -4.76 14.53 8.83
C TRP A 70 -4.44 14.97 7.39
N PRO A 71 -5.48 15.18 6.55
CA PRO A 71 -5.30 15.84 5.25
C PRO A 71 -4.75 17.25 5.43
N ILE A 72 -4.04 17.77 4.44
CA ILE A 72 -3.51 19.15 4.46
C ILE A 72 -4.61 20.18 4.70
N GLU A 73 -5.77 19.99 4.10
CA GLU A 73 -6.92 20.87 4.28
C GLU A 73 -7.34 20.99 5.76
N ASP A 74 -7.45 19.86 6.47
CA ASP A 74 -7.78 19.84 7.91
C ASP A 74 -6.64 20.47 8.75
N VAL A 75 -5.38 20.31 8.33
CA VAL A 75 -4.22 20.92 9.00
C VAL A 75 -4.22 22.43 8.88
N VAL A 76 -4.58 22.95 7.72
CA VAL A 76 -4.56 24.39 7.42
C VAL A 76 -5.80 25.10 7.93
N ASN A 77 -6.98 24.56 7.67
CA ASN A 77 -8.25 25.22 7.93
C ASN A 77 -8.93 24.73 9.22
N GLY A 78 -8.47 23.58 9.75
CA GLY A 78 -9.22 22.83 10.74
C GLY A 78 -10.40 22.10 10.12
N ASN A 79 -11.10 21.32 10.94
CA ASN A 79 -12.31 20.61 10.54
C ASN A 79 -13.25 20.52 11.77
N PRO A 80 -14.22 21.44 11.91
CA PRO A 80 -15.12 21.49 13.06
C PRO A 80 -15.96 20.22 13.24
N GLU A 81 -16.37 19.57 12.15
CA GLU A 81 -17.13 18.32 12.19
C GLU A 81 -16.36 17.18 12.85
N LYS A 82 -15.03 17.19 12.69
CA LYS A 82 -14.11 16.22 13.29
C LYS A 82 -13.45 16.75 14.57
N GLY A 83 -13.85 17.93 15.05
CA GLY A 83 -13.26 18.58 16.23
C GLY A 83 -11.79 19.00 16.03
N ARG A 84 -11.32 19.16 14.78
CA ARG A 84 -9.93 19.49 14.45
C ARG A 84 -9.75 20.99 14.36
N LYS A 85 -8.72 21.52 15.04
CA LYS A 85 -8.30 22.92 14.92
C LYS A 85 -7.14 23.02 13.93
N ALA A 86 -7.05 24.13 13.22
CA ALA A 86 -5.92 24.44 12.36
C ALA A 86 -4.59 24.36 13.14
N VAL A 87 -3.56 23.79 12.52
CA VAL A 87 -2.21 23.70 13.11
C VAL A 87 -1.45 24.97 12.77
N THR A 88 -1.63 26.01 13.60
CA THR A 88 -1.07 27.34 13.37
C THR A 88 0.44 27.34 13.13
N THR A 89 1.17 26.50 13.87
CA THR A 89 2.63 26.35 13.68
C THR A 89 2.98 25.89 12.28
N PHE A 90 2.26 24.90 11.74
CA PHE A 90 2.45 24.45 10.35
C PHE A 90 2.14 25.55 9.35
N VAL A 91 1.00 26.21 9.51
CA VAL A 91 0.56 27.32 8.63
C VAL A 91 1.59 28.45 8.61
N ASN A 92 2.07 28.87 9.78
CA ASN A 92 3.07 29.92 9.89
C ASN A 92 4.42 29.52 9.24
N THR A 93 4.81 28.25 9.38
CA THR A 93 6.07 27.75 8.80
C THR A 93 5.97 27.63 7.28
N VAL A 94 4.91 27.02 6.75
CA VAL A 94 4.75 26.85 5.30
C VAL A 94 4.62 28.16 4.55
N ASN A 95 4.00 29.17 5.16
CA ASN A 95 3.81 30.50 4.58
C ASN A 95 5.10 31.32 4.48
N GLN A 96 6.20 30.89 5.09
CA GLN A 96 7.53 31.47 4.87
C GLN A 96 8.05 31.19 3.44
N TYR A 97 7.47 30.21 2.76
CA TYR A 97 7.86 29.75 1.43
C TYR A 97 6.71 30.03 0.44
N PRO A 98 6.75 31.13 -0.31
CA PRO A 98 5.65 31.53 -1.20
C PRO A 98 5.27 30.43 -2.19
N GLY A 99 3.99 30.07 -2.23
CA GLY A 99 3.46 29.03 -3.14
C GLY A 99 3.69 27.58 -2.71
N LEU A 100 4.46 27.31 -1.65
CA LEU A 100 4.73 25.94 -1.20
C LEU A 100 3.46 25.19 -0.80
N LEU A 101 2.54 25.85 -0.09
CA LEU A 101 1.28 25.23 0.34
C LEU A 101 0.42 24.79 -0.86
N ASP A 102 0.35 25.59 -1.92
CA ASP A 102 -0.37 25.21 -3.14
C ASP A 102 0.26 23.98 -3.80
N ILE A 103 1.58 23.92 -3.87
CA ILE A 103 2.30 22.74 -4.38
C ILE A 103 1.99 21.48 -3.54
N ILE A 104 2.07 21.57 -2.21
CA ILE A 104 1.77 20.46 -1.31
C ILE A 104 0.33 19.96 -1.53
N THR A 105 -0.63 20.89 -1.61
CA THR A 105 -2.05 20.56 -1.80
C THR A 105 -2.30 19.85 -3.13
N ARG A 106 -1.63 20.27 -4.19
CA ARG A 106 -1.73 19.63 -5.52
C ARG A 106 -1.06 18.26 -5.59
N ILE A 107 0.01 18.04 -4.82
CA ILE A 107 0.73 16.78 -4.79
C ILE A 107 -0.03 15.74 -3.96
N GLN A 108 -0.68 16.15 -2.87
CA GLN A 108 -1.40 15.24 -2.00
C GLN A 108 -2.48 14.45 -2.79
N GLY A 109 -2.46 13.13 -2.66
CA GLY A 109 -3.39 12.23 -3.32
C GLY A 109 -2.96 11.78 -4.73
N LEU A 110 -1.93 12.39 -5.33
CA LEU A 110 -1.42 11.94 -6.62
C LEU A 110 -0.79 10.55 -6.50
N VAL A 111 -1.01 9.73 -7.51
CA VAL A 111 -0.36 8.43 -7.61
C VAL A 111 1.14 8.62 -7.83
N ASN A 112 1.96 8.05 -6.95
CA ASN A 112 3.41 8.14 -7.00
C ASN A 112 4.11 6.82 -7.27
N LYS A 113 3.45 5.69 -7.02
CA LYS A 113 4.03 4.37 -7.23
C LYS A 113 2.97 3.31 -7.52
N ARG A 114 3.42 2.22 -8.11
CA ARG A 114 2.66 0.98 -8.32
C ARG A 114 3.38 -0.17 -7.64
N SER A 115 2.61 -1.06 -7.05
CA SER A 115 3.12 -2.26 -6.38
C SER A 115 2.16 -3.42 -6.58
N SER A 116 2.59 -4.64 -6.29
CA SER A 116 1.70 -5.78 -6.24
C SER A 116 0.93 -5.80 -4.92
N HIS A 117 -0.35 -6.16 -4.97
CA HIS A 117 -1.14 -6.45 -3.78
C HIS A 117 -0.52 -7.64 -3.02
N ALA A 118 -0.51 -7.57 -1.69
CA ALA A 118 0.18 -8.59 -0.88
C ALA A 118 -0.44 -10.00 -1.00
N SER A 119 -1.76 -10.10 -1.09
CA SER A 119 -2.54 -11.34 -1.07
C SER A 119 -3.52 -11.48 -2.23
N GLY A 120 -3.90 -10.37 -2.87
CA GLY A 120 -4.92 -10.33 -3.90
C GLY A 120 -4.40 -10.77 -5.27
N VAL A 121 -5.06 -11.76 -5.84
CA VAL A 121 -4.77 -12.28 -7.19
C VAL A 121 -6.05 -12.41 -7.99
N ILE A 122 -5.90 -12.41 -9.31
CA ILE A 122 -6.95 -12.78 -10.25
C ILE A 122 -6.54 -14.09 -10.91
N LEU A 123 -7.49 -14.99 -11.07
CA LEU A 123 -7.34 -16.24 -11.79
C LEU A 123 -7.96 -16.08 -13.17
N PHE A 124 -7.22 -16.52 -14.19
CA PHE A 124 -7.65 -16.48 -15.57
C PHE A 124 -7.74 -17.92 -16.10
N ASP A 125 -8.85 -18.25 -16.73
CA ASP A 125 -9.06 -19.55 -17.38
C ASP A 125 -8.71 -19.49 -18.88
N GLU A 126 -8.61 -18.25 -19.43
CA GLU A 126 -8.30 -17.96 -20.81
C GLU A 126 -7.03 -17.10 -20.92
N ASN A 127 -6.74 -16.66 -22.14
CA ASN A 127 -5.60 -15.76 -22.36
C ASN A 127 -5.85 -14.42 -21.65
N ILE A 128 -5.03 -14.12 -20.64
CA ILE A 128 -5.13 -12.88 -19.86
C ILE A 128 -5.16 -11.62 -20.73
N PHE A 129 -4.47 -11.63 -21.86
CA PHE A 129 -4.36 -10.45 -22.74
C PHE A 129 -5.67 -10.12 -23.48
N ASP A 130 -6.65 -11.02 -23.47
CA ASP A 130 -7.97 -10.77 -24.02
C ASP A 130 -8.90 -10.06 -23.02
N SER A 131 -8.58 -10.13 -21.72
CA SER A 131 -9.43 -9.63 -20.63
C SER A 131 -8.77 -8.64 -19.70
N ALA A 132 -7.43 -8.53 -19.69
CA ALA A 132 -6.72 -7.63 -18.79
C ALA A 132 -5.41 -7.10 -19.39
N ALA A 133 -5.13 -5.82 -19.11
CA ALA A 133 -3.81 -5.25 -19.31
C ALA A 133 -2.89 -5.63 -18.15
N VAL A 134 -1.67 -6.06 -18.46
CA VAL A 134 -0.67 -6.48 -17.47
C VAL A 134 0.65 -5.73 -17.64
N MET A 135 1.43 -5.71 -16.59
CA MET A 135 2.78 -5.12 -16.59
C MET A 135 3.71 -5.93 -15.67
N ARG A 136 5.02 -5.71 -15.81
CA ARG A 136 6.00 -6.29 -14.90
C ARG A 136 6.41 -5.29 -13.82
N THR A 137 6.57 -5.80 -12.60
CA THR A 137 7.23 -5.05 -11.53
C THR A 137 8.74 -4.97 -11.81
N PRO A 138 9.50 -4.08 -11.14
CA PRO A 138 10.95 -4.04 -11.25
C PRO A 138 11.63 -5.39 -10.92
N LYS A 139 10.98 -6.23 -10.11
CA LYS A 139 11.45 -7.59 -9.77
C LYS A 139 11.02 -8.67 -10.78
N GLY A 140 10.38 -8.27 -11.89
CA GLY A 140 9.95 -9.16 -12.96
C GLY A 140 8.60 -9.86 -12.74
N ALA A 141 7.96 -9.72 -11.58
CA ALA A 141 6.64 -10.31 -11.32
C ALA A 141 5.56 -9.66 -12.20
N LEU A 142 4.64 -10.48 -12.72
CA LEU A 142 3.52 -10.00 -13.52
C LEU A 142 2.40 -9.52 -12.58
N ILE A 143 1.89 -8.31 -12.85
CA ILE A 143 0.77 -7.71 -12.15
C ILE A 143 -0.21 -7.10 -13.16
N THR A 144 -1.47 -6.89 -12.75
CA THR A 144 -2.43 -6.14 -13.56
C THR A 144 -2.00 -4.68 -13.67
N GLN A 145 -2.39 -3.98 -14.75
CA GLN A 145 -2.19 -2.52 -14.86
C GLN A 145 -3.26 -1.74 -14.10
N TRP A 146 -4.45 -2.30 -14.00
CA TRP A 146 -5.56 -1.74 -13.25
C TRP A 146 -5.50 -2.19 -11.79
N ASP A 147 -5.97 -1.35 -10.89
CA ASP A 147 -6.16 -1.73 -9.50
C ASP A 147 -7.38 -2.65 -9.33
N LEU A 148 -7.67 -2.98 -8.07
CA LEU A 148 -8.79 -3.87 -7.77
C LEU A 148 -10.12 -3.34 -8.28
N HIS A 149 -10.39 -2.05 -8.06
CA HIS A 149 -11.67 -1.45 -8.38
C HIS A 149 -11.95 -1.49 -9.88
N ASP A 150 -10.96 -1.12 -10.69
CA ASP A 150 -11.06 -1.14 -12.14
C ASP A 150 -11.15 -2.58 -12.69
N GLN A 151 -10.41 -3.53 -12.07
CA GLN A 151 -10.47 -4.95 -12.43
C GLN A 151 -11.83 -5.57 -12.14
N GLU A 152 -12.44 -5.26 -11.00
CA GLU A 152 -13.80 -5.71 -10.66
C GLU A 152 -14.85 -5.09 -11.59
N ALA A 153 -14.70 -3.82 -11.93
CA ALA A 153 -15.56 -3.15 -12.91
C ALA A 153 -15.45 -3.77 -14.31
N ALA A 154 -14.28 -4.32 -14.67
CA ALA A 154 -14.04 -5.07 -15.89
C ALA A 154 -14.53 -6.53 -15.84
N GLY A 155 -15.13 -6.97 -14.73
CA GLY A 155 -15.69 -8.30 -14.55
C GLY A 155 -14.75 -9.34 -13.96
N SER A 156 -13.56 -8.95 -13.51
CA SER A 156 -12.64 -9.86 -12.83
C SER A 156 -13.06 -10.12 -11.39
N VAL A 157 -12.70 -11.29 -10.84
CA VAL A 157 -12.92 -11.64 -9.44
C VAL A 157 -11.57 -11.75 -8.74
N LYS A 158 -11.40 -10.98 -7.66
CA LYS A 158 -10.21 -11.07 -6.81
C LYS A 158 -10.35 -12.19 -5.78
N TYR A 159 -9.31 -12.98 -5.67
CA TYR A 159 -9.11 -13.98 -4.62
C TYR A 159 -8.05 -13.51 -3.65
N ASP A 160 -8.37 -13.50 -2.35
CA ASP A 160 -7.42 -13.15 -1.29
C ASP A 160 -6.91 -14.40 -0.58
N PHE A 161 -5.60 -14.63 -0.66
CA PHE A 161 -4.93 -15.69 0.10
C PHE A 161 -4.34 -15.10 1.38
N LEU A 162 -5.07 -15.25 2.47
CA LEU A 162 -4.68 -14.73 3.78
C LEU A 162 -4.04 -15.86 4.60
N LEU A 163 -2.85 -15.59 5.12
CA LEU A 163 -2.22 -16.44 6.11
C LEU A 163 -2.54 -15.91 7.50
N THR A 164 -3.12 -16.74 8.34
CA THR A 164 -3.38 -16.40 9.74
C THR A 164 -2.23 -16.91 10.61
N ALA A 165 -1.58 -16.03 11.35
CA ALA A 165 -0.47 -16.40 12.23
C ALA A 165 -0.89 -17.44 13.28
N VAL A 166 -2.13 -17.37 13.77
CA VAL A 166 -2.66 -18.33 14.76
C VAL A 166 -2.74 -19.75 14.17
N GLN A 167 -3.26 -19.90 12.95
CA GLN A 167 -3.31 -21.21 12.29
C GLN A 167 -1.91 -21.77 12.03
N ASP A 168 -0.95 -20.92 11.72
CA ASP A 168 0.45 -21.32 11.52
C ASP A 168 1.06 -21.87 12.82
N ILE A 169 0.79 -21.25 13.95
CA ILE A 169 1.23 -21.70 15.28
C ILE A 169 0.57 -23.02 15.63
N ILE A 170 -0.73 -23.19 15.36
CA ILE A 170 -1.46 -24.44 15.62
C ILE A 170 -0.86 -25.58 14.78
N ILE A 171 -0.63 -25.35 13.48
CA ILE A 171 -0.03 -26.36 12.61
C ILE A 171 1.35 -26.75 13.12
N GLN A 172 2.20 -25.80 13.49
CA GLN A 172 3.53 -26.09 14.03
C GLN A 172 3.45 -26.89 15.34
N ALA A 173 2.51 -26.56 16.22
CA ALA A 173 2.31 -27.30 17.46
C ALA A 173 1.87 -28.76 17.18
N VAL A 174 0.96 -28.97 16.22
CA VAL A 174 0.53 -30.31 15.80
C VAL A 174 1.69 -31.10 15.19
N GLU A 175 2.49 -30.49 14.31
CA GLU A 175 3.67 -31.11 13.71
C GLU A 175 4.68 -31.56 14.78
N LEU A 176 4.95 -30.72 15.78
CA LEU A 176 5.84 -31.09 16.90
C LEU A 176 5.29 -32.26 17.74
N LEU A 177 3.99 -32.26 18.05
CA LEU A 177 3.35 -33.37 18.80
C LEU A 177 3.34 -34.67 18.01
N GLN A 178 3.27 -34.62 16.70
CA GLN A 178 3.38 -35.76 15.80
C GLN A 178 4.83 -36.29 15.76
N GLU A 179 5.82 -35.43 15.72
CA GLU A 179 7.24 -35.74 15.77
C GLU A 179 7.60 -36.43 17.11
N ASP A 180 7.05 -35.92 18.22
CA ASP A 180 7.25 -36.47 19.57
C ASP A 180 6.44 -37.74 19.83
N GLY A 181 5.58 -38.16 18.89
CA GLY A 181 4.76 -39.37 19.00
C GLY A 181 3.59 -39.26 19.99
N VAL A 182 3.22 -38.01 20.37
CA VAL A 182 2.09 -37.75 21.30
C VAL A 182 0.75 -37.91 20.59
N ILE A 183 0.69 -37.56 19.30
CA ILE A 183 -0.48 -37.74 18.44
C ILE A 183 -0.11 -38.50 17.18
N GLU A 184 -1.11 -39.15 16.57
CA GLU A 184 -0.91 -39.96 15.36
C GLU A 184 -0.50 -39.06 14.17
N LYS A 185 0.40 -39.59 13.31
CA LYS A 185 0.96 -38.83 12.18
C LYS A 185 -0.06 -38.52 11.09
N ASP A 186 -1.16 -39.26 11.02
CA ASP A 186 -2.18 -39.13 9.98
C ASP A 186 -3.37 -38.28 10.39
N LEU A 187 -3.38 -37.76 11.64
CA LEU A 187 -4.43 -36.82 12.09
C LEU A 187 -4.36 -35.48 11.36
N THR A 188 -5.48 -35.14 10.77
CA THR A 188 -5.63 -33.81 10.11
C THR A 188 -6.04 -32.73 11.13
N LEU A 189 -5.82 -31.47 10.79
CA LEU A 189 -6.27 -30.32 11.60
C LEU A 189 -7.78 -30.29 11.91
N ARG A 190 -8.59 -31.09 11.24
CA ARG A 190 -10.03 -31.23 11.52
C ARG A 190 -10.36 -32.25 12.55
N GLU A 191 -9.42 -33.13 12.88
CA GLU A 191 -9.56 -34.25 13.79
C GLU A 191 -8.85 -34.02 15.13
N VAL A 192 -8.01 -32.96 15.19
CA VAL A 192 -7.37 -32.43 16.42
C VAL A 192 -8.24 -31.36 17.03
#